data_503d57fbc9ca55f7a8f64d6dc7734b59
#
_entry.id   503d57fbc9ca55f7a8f64d6dc7734b59
#
_cell.length_a   1.000
_cell.length_b   1.000
_cell.length_c   1.000
_cell.angle_alpha   90.00
_cell.angle_beta   90.00
_cell.angle_gamma   90.00
#
_symmetry.space_group_name_H-M   'P 1'
#
loop_
_entity.id
_entity.type
_entity.pdbx_description
1 polymer ?
#
loop_
_entity_poly.entity_id
_entity_poly.type
_entity_poly.pdbx_seq_one_letter_code
_entity_poly.pdbx_strand_id
1 'polypeptide(L)'
;MKYVIAGLGNPGPTYENTRHNIGFKIVDALASTILFSQERFALRAELKYKGRQVILIKPQTFMNLSGKAIKYWLEKEKIDIENLLVITDDIMLPFGKIRLRPKGSHGGHNGLRNIEEELQTQNFPRLRFGIGNNFPKGRQVDYVLGQWSSEELNVLPEKIEKAKQCVLDFVFLGIDRAMNLHNS
;
A
#
# COMPACT_ATOMS: atom_id res chain seq x y z
N MET A 1 -0.21 10.09 18.58
CA MET A 1 -0.65 10.25 17.17
C MET A 1 -1.05 8.88 16.62
N LYS A 2 -2.05 8.90 15.79
CA LYS A 2 -2.58 7.71 15.12
C LYS A 2 -2.36 7.79 13.61
N TYR A 3 -2.06 6.65 13.02
CA TYR A 3 -1.84 6.51 11.57
C TYR A 3 -2.64 5.34 11.04
N VAL A 4 -3.09 5.45 9.79
CA VAL A 4 -3.62 4.31 9.03
C VAL A 4 -2.66 4.01 7.89
N ILE A 5 -2.21 2.78 7.83
CA ILE A 5 -1.41 2.26 6.73
C ILE A 5 -2.28 1.27 5.96
N ALA A 6 -2.63 1.62 4.74
CA ALA A 6 -3.52 0.82 3.91
C ALA A 6 -2.74 0.17 2.77
N GLY A 7 -2.57 -1.13 2.82
CA GLY A 7 -1.99 -1.87 1.70
C GLY A 7 -3.08 -2.32 0.73
N LEU A 8 -2.96 -1.95 -0.53
CA LEU A 8 -3.97 -2.29 -1.54
C LEU A 8 -3.75 -3.68 -2.13
N GLY A 9 -4.85 -4.35 -2.41
CA GLY A 9 -4.87 -5.66 -3.02
C GLY A 9 -6.31 -6.15 -3.22
N ASN A 10 -6.43 -7.33 -3.80
CA ASN A 10 -7.71 -8.02 -3.95
C ASN A 10 -7.80 -9.16 -2.94
N PRO A 11 -8.97 -9.36 -2.31
CA PRO A 11 -9.13 -10.43 -1.34
C PRO A 11 -9.17 -11.82 -1.99
N GLY A 12 -8.82 -12.82 -1.21
CA GLY A 12 -8.92 -14.22 -1.59
C GLY A 12 -7.63 -14.83 -2.09
N PRO A 13 -7.56 -16.18 -2.04
CA PRO A 13 -6.32 -16.91 -2.36
C PRO A 13 -5.90 -16.80 -3.84
N THR A 14 -6.84 -16.53 -4.75
CA THR A 14 -6.54 -16.36 -6.17
C THR A 14 -5.57 -15.20 -6.41
N TYR A 15 -5.67 -14.15 -5.61
CA TYR A 15 -4.88 -12.91 -5.81
C TYR A 15 -3.68 -12.78 -4.87
N GLU A 16 -3.55 -13.68 -3.92
CA GLU A 16 -2.61 -13.57 -2.80
C GLU A 16 -1.16 -13.31 -3.25
N ASN A 17 -0.72 -13.95 -4.32
CA ASN A 17 0.66 -13.85 -4.79
C ASN A 17 0.79 -13.08 -6.09
N THR A 18 -0.17 -12.23 -6.41
CA THR A 18 -0.10 -11.39 -7.61
C THR A 18 0.70 -10.13 -7.33
N ARG A 19 1.25 -9.52 -8.40
CA ARG A 19 1.96 -8.24 -8.30
C ARG A 19 1.07 -7.15 -7.73
N HIS A 20 -0.21 -7.17 -8.11
CA HIS A 20 -1.20 -6.18 -7.66
C HIS A 20 -1.42 -6.19 -6.15
N ASN A 21 -1.10 -7.31 -5.48
CA ASN A 21 -1.26 -7.47 -4.04
C ASN A 21 0.00 -7.16 -3.23
N ILE A 22 0.99 -6.49 -3.83
CA ILE A 22 2.22 -6.13 -3.08
C ILE A 22 1.90 -5.31 -1.83
N GLY A 23 0.87 -4.47 -1.87
CA GLY A 23 0.44 -3.69 -0.71
C GLY A 23 0.08 -4.58 0.48
N PHE A 24 -0.63 -5.68 0.24
CA PHE A 24 -0.96 -6.65 1.29
C PHE A 24 0.29 -7.27 1.89
N LYS A 25 1.26 -7.63 1.06
CA LYS A 25 2.50 -8.25 1.53
C LYS A 25 3.33 -7.31 2.40
N ILE A 26 3.38 -6.03 2.06
CA ILE A 26 4.11 -5.04 2.85
C ILE A 26 3.41 -4.84 4.20
N VAL A 27 2.10 -4.75 4.20
CA VAL A 27 1.32 -4.63 5.45
C VAL A 27 1.48 -5.89 6.31
N ASP A 28 1.50 -7.08 5.71
CA ASP A 28 1.77 -8.33 6.44
C ASP A 28 3.16 -8.29 7.08
N ALA A 29 4.15 -7.78 6.38
CA ALA A 29 5.51 -7.65 6.93
C ALA A 29 5.56 -6.67 8.10
N LEU A 30 4.80 -5.57 8.02
CA LEU A 30 4.67 -4.62 9.12
C LEU A 30 4.02 -5.25 10.35
N ALA A 31 2.99 -6.06 10.15
CA ALA A 31 2.28 -6.74 11.24
C ALA A 31 3.16 -7.80 11.91
N SER A 32 4.06 -8.42 11.16
CA SER A 32 4.92 -9.51 11.65
C SER A 32 4.08 -10.63 12.27
N THR A 33 4.15 -10.83 13.58
CA THR A 33 3.39 -11.88 14.28
C THR A 33 2.02 -11.41 14.77
N ILE A 34 1.68 -10.14 14.60
CA ILE A 34 0.37 -9.60 15.02
C ILE A 34 -0.70 -10.13 14.08
N LEU A 35 -1.77 -10.70 14.66
CA LEU A 35 -2.86 -11.27 13.89
C LEU A 35 -3.83 -10.19 13.41
N PHE A 36 -4.28 -10.33 12.17
CA PHE A 36 -5.35 -9.50 11.64
C PHE A 36 -6.71 -10.04 12.10
N SER A 37 -7.65 -9.12 12.36
CA SER A 37 -9.05 -9.47 12.60
C SER A 37 -9.89 -9.02 11.41
N GLN A 38 -10.94 -9.81 11.10
CA GLN A 38 -11.91 -9.45 10.09
C GLN A 38 -12.80 -8.35 10.65
N GLU A 39 -12.68 -7.15 10.08
CA GLU A 39 -13.46 -5.98 10.48
C GLU A 39 -14.28 -5.49 9.28
N ARG A 40 -14.95 -4.36 9.43
CA ARG A 40 -15.76 -3.82 8.34
C ARG A 40 -14.87 -3.38 7.17
N PHE A 41 -15.10 -3.96 6.01
CA PHE A 41 -14.41 -3.68 4.75
C PHE A 41 -12.92 -4.05 4.71
N ALA A 42 -12.33 -4.55 5.80
CA ALA A 42 -10.89 -4.78 5.83
C ALA A 42 -10.48 -5.84 6.84
N LEU A 43 -9.32 -6.43 6.61
CA LEU A 43 -8.56 -7.10 7.66
C LEU A 43 -7.74 -6.02 8.38
N ARG A 44 -7.83 -5.99 9.70
CA ARG A 44 -7.25 -4.93 10.53
C ARG A 44 -6.31 -5.52 11.57
N ALA A 45 -5.18 -4.87 11.74
CA ALA A 45 -4.25 -5.13 12.84
C ALA A 45 -3.80 -3.80 13.41
N GLU A 46 -3.22 -3.81 14.59
CA GLU A 46 -2.76 -2.60 15.24
C GLU A 46 -1.42 -2.85 15.91
N LEU A 47 -0.51 -1.90 15.76
CA LEU A 47 0.78 -1.95 16.44
C LEU A 47 1.13 -0.57 16.99
N LYS A 48 2.07 -0.55 17.94
CA LYS A 48 2.68 0.69 18.39
C LYS A 48 4.11 0.75 17.91
N TYR A 49 4.49 1.89 17.38
CA TYR A 49 5.85 2.12 16.92
C TYR A 49 6.36 3.44 17.48
N LYS A 50 7.36 3.37 18.35
CA LYS A 50 8.00 4.55 18.97
C LYS A 50 6.96 5.56 19.50
N GLY A 51 5.96 5.06 20.21
CA GLY A 51 4.91 5.88 20.81
C GLY A 51 3.76 6.26 19.89
N ARG A 52 3.77 5.84 18.62
CA ARG A 52 2.69 6.09 17.68
C ARG A 52 1.81 4.84 17.57
N GLN A 53 0.51 5.08 17.47
CA GLN A 53 -0.47 4.02 17.22
C GLN A 53 -0.63 3.87 15.71
N VAL A 54 -0.37 2.67 15.20
CA VAL A 54 -0.42 2.40 13.76
C VAL A 54 -1.49 1.34 13.48
N ILE A 55 -2.50 1.73 12.73
CA ILE A 55 -3.58 0.84 12.31
C ILE A 55 -3.24 0.36 10.91
N LEU A 56 -3.13 -0.96 10.76
CA LEU A 56 -2.83 -1.61 9.48
C LEU A 56 -4.11 -2.16 8.91
N ILE A 57 -4.42 -1.82 7.67
CA ILE A 57 -5.59 -2.38 7.00
C ILE A 57 -5.22 -2.98 5.64
N LYS A 58 -5.85 -4.12 5.35
CA LYS A 58 -5.87 -4.73 4.03
C LYS A 58 -7.33 -4.70 3.57
N PRO A 59 -7.73 -3.74 2.71
CA PRO A 59 -9.11 -3.68 2.23
C PRO A 59 -9.56 -5.00 1.62
N GLN A 60 -10.77 -5.42 1.93
CA GLN A 60 -11.36 -6.67 1.42
C GLN A 60 -12.48 -6.38 0.41
N THR A 61 -12.43 -5.22 -0.21
CA THR A 61 -13.48 -4.67 -1.08
C THR A 61 -13.19 -4.88 -2.57
N PHE A 62 -12.17 -5.65 -2.94
CA PHE A 62 -11.55 -5.63 -4.25
C PHE A 62 -10.90 -4.28 -4.56
N MET A 63 -9.92 -4.31 -5.45
CA MET A 63 -9.05 -3.15 -5.72
C MET A 63 -9.84 -1.89 -6.11
N ASN A 64 -10.82 -2.02 -6.98
CA ASN A 64 -11.59 -0.90 -7.50
C ASN A 64 -12.54 -0.24 -6.49
N LEU A 65 -12.64 -0.78 -5.28
CA LEU A 65 -13.44 -0.23 -4.19
C LEU A 65 -12.60 0.05 -2.94
N SER A 66 -11.29 0.14 -3.09
CA SER A 66 -10.37 0.37 -1.96
C SER A 66 -10.69 1.63 -1.16
N GLY A 67 -11.18 2.67 -1.83
CA GLY A 67 -11.50 3.94 -1.18
C GLY A 67 -12.64 3.82 -0.18
N LYS A 68 -13.57 2.91 -0.39
CA LYS A 68 -14.67 2.67 0.54
C LYS A 68 -14.16 2.23 1.91
N ALA A 69 -13.21 1.31 1.93
CA ALA A 69 -12.59 0.82 3.15
C ALA A 69 -11.78 1.91 3.83
N ILE A 70 -10.97 2.62 3.06
CA ILE A 70 -10.08 3.68 3.60
C ILE A 70 -10.91 4.81 4.21
N LYS A 71 -11.93 5.30 3.51
CA LYS A 71 -12.80 6.35 4.02
C LYS A 71 -13.45 5.94 5.33
N TYR A 72 -14.00 4.72 5.39
CA TYR A 72 -14.61 4.21 6.61
C TYR A 72 -13.61 4.23 7.78
N TRP A 73 -12.39 3.74 7.59
CA TRP A 73 -11.43 3.62 8.69
C TRP A 73 -10.84 4.96 9.12
N LEU A 74 -10.66 5.92 8.20
CA LEU A 74 -10.26 7.27 8.57
C LEU A 74 -11.32 7.92 9.47
N GLU A 75 -12.59 7.79 9.11
CA GLU A 75 -13.71 8.36 9.89
C GLU A 75 -13.88 7.64 11.23
N LYS A 76 -13.84 6.30 11.22
CA LYS A 76 -14.02 5.49 12.42
C LYS A 76 -12.95 5.77 13.47
N GLU A 77 -11.71 5.88 13.06
CA GLU A 77 -10.57 6.09 13.93
C GLU A 77 -10.24 7.56 14.13
N LYS A 78 -10.96 8.47 13.46
CA LYS A 78 -10.77 9.93 13.53
C LYS A 78 -9.33 10.32 13.21
N ILE A 79 -8.84 9.85 12.06
CA ILE A 79 -7.48 10.08 11.61
C ILE A 79 -7.49 11.07 10.45
N ASP A 80 -6.64 12.08 10.53
CA ASP A 80 -6.47 13.06 9.47
C ASP A 80 -5.81 12.42 8.25
N ILE A 81 -6.17 12.95 7.08
CA ILE A 81 -5.71 12.39 5.81
C ILE A 81 -4.18 12.40 5.66
N GLU A 82 -3.50 13.35 6.26
CA GLU A 82 -2.03 13.42 6.25
C GLU A 82 -1.37 12.28 7.04
N ASN A 83 -2.12 11.60 7.89
CA ASN A 83 -1.66 10.43 8.63
C ASN A 83 -2.12 9.11 8.01
N LEU A 84 -2.66 9.17 6.79
CA LEU A 84 -2.93 8.01 5.96
C LEU A 84 -1.72 7.76 5.05
N LEU A 85 -1.31 6.52 4.93
CA LEU A 85 -0.37 6.10 3.90
C LEU A 85 -0.96 4.94 3.12
N VAL A 86 -1.09 5.11 1.81
CA VAL A 86 -1.58 4.08 0.90
C VAL A 86 -0.38 3.42 0.22
N ILE A 87 -0.31 2.10 0.28
CA ILE A 87 0.76 1.32 -0.36
C ILE A 87 0.19 0.65 -1.60
N THR A 88 0.78 0.90 -2.75
CA THR A 88 0.27 0.43 -4.02
C THR A 88 1.39 -0.03 -4.96
N ASP A 89 1.06 -0.93 -5.87
CA ASP A 89 1.94 -1.31 -6.98
C ASP A 89 1.99 -0.20 -8.03
N ASP A 90 3.10 -0.13 -8.77
CA ASP A 90 3.29 0.89 -9.80
C ASP A 90 4.06 0.31 -10.99
N ILE A 91 3.42 0.26 -12.15
CA ILE A 91 4.04 -0.22 -13.39
C ILE A 91 5.04 0.78 -13.99
N MET A 92 5.03 2.01 -13.52
CA MET A 92 5.93 3.06 -14.03
C MET A 92 7.29 3.07 -13.36
N LEU A 93 7.46 2.28 -12.31
CA LEU A 93 8.72 2.16 -11.59
C LEU A 93 9.35 0.79 -11.84
N PRO A 94 10.68 0.70 -11.97
CA PRO A 94 11.36 -0.59 -12.04
C PRO A 94 11.05 -1.44 -10.82
N PHE A 95 11.09 -2.75 -10.99
CA PHE A 95 10.79 -3.69 -9.91
C PHE A 95 11.60 -3.38 -8.65
N GLY A 96 10.90 -3.30 -7.54
CA GLY A 96 11.51 -3.10 -6.22
C GLY A 96 11.88 -1.67 -5.88
N LYS A 97 11.79 -0.75 -6.84
CA LYS A 97 12.03 0.66 -6.57
C LYS A 97 10.80 1.25 -5.85
N ILE A 98 11.04 2.10 -4.86
CA ILE A 98 9.95 2.72 -4.12
C ILE A 98 9.95 4.24 -4.30
N ARG A 99 8.76 4.84 -4.24
CA ARG A 99 8.56 6.29 -4.27
C ARG A 99 7.51 6.67 -3.25
N LEU A 100 7.89 7.48 -2.29
CA LEU A 100 6.97 8.06 -1.32
C LEU A 100 6.59 9.46 -1.79
N ARG A 101 5.29 9.75 -1.83
CA ARG A 101 4.78 11.05 -2.28
C ARG A 101 3.64 11.52 -1.38
N PRO A 102 3.55 12.83 -1.09
CA PRO A 102 2.43 13.36 -0.28
C PRO A 102 1.13 13.49 -1.08
N LYS A 103 1.20 13.47 -2.40
CA LYS A 103 0.05 13.63 -3.31
C LYS A 103 0.41 13.13 -4.70
N GLY A 104 -0.57 13.05 -5.58
CA GLY A 104 -0.36 12.70 -6.98
C GLY A 104 -1.60 12.15 -7.63
N SER A 105 -1.57 12.03 -8.96
CA SER A 105 -2.66 11.42 -9.72
C SER A 105 -2.64 9.90 -9.56
N HIS A 106 -3.77 9.25 -9.89
CA HIS A 106 -3.88 7.80 -9.80
C HIS A 106 -3.10 7.05 -10.90
N GLY A 107 -2.73 7.75 -11.98
CA GLY A 107 -1.94 7.12 -13.05
C GLY A 107 -2.60 5.93 -13.73
N GLY A 108 -3.94 5.83 -13.69
CA GLY A 108 -4.69 4.69 -14.21
C GLY A 108 -4.84 3.52 -13.23
N HIS A 109 -4.29 3.62 -12.03
CA HIS A 109 -4.45 2.58 -11.01
C HIS A 109 -5.85 2.64 -10.43
N ASN A 110 -6.63 1.57 -10.56
CA ASN A 110 -8.04 1.54 -10.16
C ASN A 110 -8.26 1.77 -8.67
N GLY A 111 -7.37 1.26 -7.83
CA GLY A 111 -7.45 1.47 -6.38
C GLY A 111 -7.24 2.93 -6.01
N LEU A 112 -6.21 3.55 -6.56
CA LEU A 112 -5.94 4.97 -6.31
C LEU A 112 -7.04 5.86 -6.84
N ARG A 113 -7.60 5.51 -8.00
CA ARG A 113 -8.73 6.25 -8.60
C ARG A 113 -9.93 6.23 -7.64
N ASN A 114 -10.27 5.07 -7.13
CA ASN A 114 -11.41 4.97 -6.21
C ASN A 114 -11.17 5.71 -4.89
N ILE A 115 -9.94 5.66 -4.37
CA ILE A 115 -9.59 6.44 -3.17
C ILE A 115 -9.78 7.93 -3.43
N GLU A 116 -9.28 8.41 -4.58
CA GLU A 116 -9.44 9.80 -4.98
C GLU A 116 -10.91 10.19 -5.08
N GLU A 117 -11.76 9.35 -5.67
CA GLU A 117 -13.21 9.58 -5.76
C GLU A 117 -13.85 9.62 -4.37
N GLU A 118 -13.56 8.67 -3.51
CA GLU A 118 -14.17 8.56 -2.19
C GLU A 118 -13.72 9.68 -1.23
N LEU A 119 -12.45 10.04 -1.26
CA LEU A 119 -11.90 11.10 -0.40
C LEU A 119 -12.04 12.49 -1.03
N GLN A 120 -12.39 12.57 -2.31
CA GLN A 120 -12.55 13.81 -3.09
C GLN A 120 -11.28 14.67 -3.08
N THR A 121 -10.11 14.01 -3.11
CA THR A 121 -8.82 14.70 -3.15
C THR A 121 -7.74 13.74 -3.64
N GLN A 122 -6.69 14.31 -4.25
CA GLN A 122 -5.46 13.61 -4.60
C GLN A 122 -4.38 13.82 -3.53
N ASN A 123 -4.66 14.62 -2.51
CA ASN A 123 -3.69 15.02 -1.50
C ASN A 123 -3.68 14.04 -0.33
N PHE A 124 -3.20 12.83 -0.59
CA PHE A 124 -2.96 11.84 0.47
C PHE A 124 -1.63 11.14 0.22
N PRO A 125 -0.86 10.85 1.28
CA PRO A 125 0.42 10.15 1.15
C PRO A 125 0.27 8.77 0.54
N ARG A 126 1.20 8.43 -0.35
CA ARG A 126 1.25 7.10 -0.97
C ARG A 126 2.67 6.63 -1.12
N LEU A 127 2.86 5.35 -0.92
CA LEU A 127 4.09 4.65 -1.22
C LEU A 127 3.85 3.80 -2.46
N ARG A 128 4.57 4.10 -3.54
CA ARG A 128 4.50 3.34 -4.78
C ARG A 128 5.62 2.32 -4.80
N PHE A 129 5.26 1.07 -4.98
CA PHE A 129 6.22 -0.03 -5.09
C PHE A 129 6.29 -0.47 -6.54
N GLY A 130 7.46 -0.31 -7.17
CA GLY A 130 7.66 -0.64 -8.58
C GLY A 130 7.51 -2.13 -8.84
N ILE A 131 6.70 -2.47 -9.84
CA ILE A 131 6.55 -3.85 -10.30
C ILE A 131 7.04 -4.02 -11.74
N GLY A 132 7.53 -2.94 -12.35
CA GLY A 132 7.96 -2.95 -13.73
C GLY A 132 6.80 -2.99 -14.71
N ASN A 133 7.13 -3.04 -16.01
CA ASN A 133 6.13 -3.01 -17.09
C ASN A 133 6.48 -3.93 -18.24
N ASN A 134 7.10 -5.06 -17.94
CA ASN A 134 7.52 -6.02 -18.96
C ASN A 134 6.33 -6.82 -19.50
N PHE A 135 5.48 -6.14 -20.28
CA PHE A 135 4.31 -6.77 -20.89
C PHE A 135 4.01 -6.09 -22.24
N PRO A 136 3.43 -6.86 -23.19
CA PRO A 136 3.01 -6.29 -24.48
C PRO A 136 1.80 -5.37 -24.31
N LYS A 137 1.63 -4.45 -25.26
CA LYS A 137 0.49 -3.54 -25.28
C LYS A 137 -0.83 -4.30 -25.13
N GLY A 138 -1.71 -3.80 -24.25
CA GLY A 138 -3.02 -4.42 -24.01
C GLY A 138 -3.01 -5.55 -22.98
N ARG A 139 -1.84 -5.92 -22.42
CA ARG A 139 -1.71 -7.03 -21.47
C ARG A 139 -1.44 -6.55 -20.05
N GLN A 140 -1.73 -5.30 -19.74
CA GLN A 140 -1.47 -4.72 -18.42
C GLN A 140 -2.22 -5.45 -17.30
N VAL A 141 -3.50 -5.76 -17.53
CA VAL A 141 -4.32 -6.47 -16.52
C VAL A 141 -3.71 -7.83 -16.20
N ASP A 142 -3.34 -8.59 -17.22
CA ASP A 142 -2.71 -9.90 -17.04
C ASP A 142 -1.41 -9.80 -16.27
N TYR A 143 -0.64 -8.74 -16.53
CA TYR A 143 0.64 -8.53 -15.86
C TYR A 143 0.47 -8.23 -14.36
N VAL A 144 -0.38 -7.26 -14.02
CA VAL A 144 -0.57 -6.88 -12.60
C VAL A 144 -1.23 -8.00 -11.80
N LEU A 145 -2.10 -8.79 -12.43
CA LEU A 145 -2.72 -9.96 -11.80
C LEU A 145 -1.88 -11.23 -11.94
N GLY A 146 -0.71 -11.12 -12.58
CA GLY A 146 0.23 -12.22 -12.70
C GLY A 146 1.09 -12.40 -11.48
N GLN A 147 1.68 -13.58 -11.38
CA GLN A 147 2.59 -13.91 -10.28
C GLN A 147 3.99 -13.38 -10.54
N TRP A 148 4.76 -13.23 -9.47
CA TRP A 148 6.17 -12.84 -9.56
C TRP A 148 6.98 -13.92 -10.28
N SER A 149 7.98 -13.48 -11.05
CA SER A 149 8.95 -14.42 -11.64
C SER A 149 9.84 -15.02 -10.55
N SER A 150 10.54 -16.10 -10.89
CA SER A 150 11.49 -16.72 -9.95
C SER A 150 12.60 -15.76 -9.54
N GLU A 151 13.07 -14.94 -10.48
CA GLU A 151 14.11 -13.93 -10.21
C GLU A 151 13.59 -12.86 -9.25
N GLU A 152 12.36 -12.39 -9.47
CA GLU A 152 11.73 -11.43 -8.59
C GLU A 152 11.53 -12.00 -7.19
N LEU A 153 11.06 -13.25 -7.08
CA LEU A 153 10.84 -13.90 -5.79
C LEU A 153 12.13 -14.02 -4.96
N ASN A 154 13.26 -14.20 -5.59
CA ASN A 154 14.55 -14.32 -4.90
C ASN A 154 14.92 -13.05 -4.13
N VAL A 155 14.55 -11.88 -4.63
CA VAL A 155 14.91 -10.59 -4.02
C VAL A 155 13.71 -9.87 -3.40
N LEU A 156 12.49 -10.39 -3.58
CA LEU A 156 11.28 -9.76 -3.08
C LEU A 156 11.29 -9.51 -1.56
N PRO A 157 11.72 -10.46 -0.71
CA PRO A 157 11.78 -10.21 0.73
C PRO A 157 12.63 -8.99 1.11
N GLU A 158 13.76 -8.81 0.45
CA GLU A 158 14.64 -7.66 0.65
C GLU A 158 13.95 -6.35 0.24
N LYS A 159 13.24 -6.37 -0.89
CA LYS A 159 12.51 -5.20 -1.38
C LYS A 159 11.35 -4.84 -0.47
N ILE A 160 10.66 -5.84 0.04
CA ILE A 160 9.57 -5.63 1.03
C ILE A 160 10.14 -5.03 2.32
N GLU A 161 11.28 -5.49 2.78
CA GLU A 161 11.91 -4.95 4.00
C GLU A 161 12.24 -3.45 3.84
N LYS A 162 12.74 -3.04 2.67
CA LYS A 162 12.99 -1.62 2.38
C LYS A 162 11.71 -0.81 2.40
N ALA A 163 10.64 -1.32 1.81
CA ALA A 163 9.35 -0.64 1.82
C ALA A 163 8.79 -0.53 3.24
N LYS A 164 8.90 -1.59 4.02
CA LYS A 164 8.51 -1.60 5.44
C LYS A 164 9.25 -0.50 6.21
N GLN A 165 10.56 -0.39 6.03
CA GLN A 165 11.35 0.65 6.72
C GLN A 165 10.89 2.05 6.31
N CYS A 166 10.57 2.25 5.03
CA CYS A 166 10.05 3.52 4.55
C CYS A 166 8.73 3.89 5.26
N VAL A 167 7.83 2.93 5.42
CA VAL A 167 6.56 3.14 6.14
C VAL A 167 6.83 3.54 7.60
N LEU A 168 7.72 2.85 8.27
CA LEU A 168 8.06 3.14 9.67
C LEU A 168 8.69 4.52 9.81
N ASP A 169 9.54 4.92 8.87
CA ASP A 169 10.14 6.25 8.88
C ASP A 169 9.10 7.34 8.57
N PHE A 170 8.14 7.07 7.71
CA PHE A 170 7.00 7.97 7.50
C PHE A 170 6.25 8.22 8.81
N VAL A 171 5.98 7.15 9.56
CA VAL A 171 5.25 7.25 10.83
C VAL A 171 6.05 8.04 11.88
N PHE A 172 7.34 7.79 11.96
CA PHE A 172 8.17 8.38 13.01
C PHE A 172 8.74 9.75 12.65
N LEU A 173 9.22 9.92 11.41
CA LEU A 173 9.93 11.12 10.99
C LEU A 173 9.08 12.10 10.18
N GLY A 174 7.92 11.67 9.67
CA GLY A 174 7.09 12.45 8.77
C GLY A 174 7.45 12.26 7.31
N ILE A 175 6.59 12.79 6.43
CA ILE A 175 6.67 12.56 4.98
C ILE A 175 7.96 13.12 4.36
N ASP A 176 8.35 14.34 4.72
CA ASP A 176 9.49 14.99 4.07
C ASP A 176 10.80 14.27 4.36
N ARG A 177 11.05 13.93 5.63
CA ARG A 177 12.27 13.22 6.02
C ARG A 177 12.31 11.82 5.47
N ALA A 178 11.17 11.12 5.48
CA ALA A 178 11.09 9.77 4.92
C ALA A 178 11.37 9.80 3.41
N MET A 179 10.83 10.79 2.69
CA MET A 179 11.12 10.97 1.26
C MET A 179 12.62 11.15 1.01
N ASN A 180 13.27 11.99 1.80
CA ASN A 180 14.71 12.24 1.65
C ASN A 180 15.53 10.96 1.88
N LEU A 181 15.11 10.11 2.79
CA LEU A 181 15.82 8.87 3.09
C LEU A 181 15.59 7.77 2.05
N HIS A 182 14.43 7.71 1.43
CA HIS A 182 14.02 6.54 0.66
C HIS A 182 13.81 6.76 -0.84
N ASN A 183 13.67 7.99 -1.31
CA ASN A 183 13.39 8.31 -2.72
C ASN A 183 14.65 8.47 -3.59
N SER A 184 15.69 7.79 -3.29
CA SER A 184 16.93 7.90 -4.08
C SER A 184 16.88 7.16 -5.41
#